data_dc83e7a4557fe389c344c617bf31e41c
#
_entry.id   dc83e7a4557fe389c344c617bf31e41c
#
_cell.length_a   1.000
_cell.length_b   1.000
_cell.length_c   1.000
_cell.angle_alpha   90.00
_cell.angle_beta   90.00
_cell.angle_gamma   90.00
#
_symmetry.space_group_name_H-M   'P 1'
#
loop_
_entity.id
_entity.type
_entity.pdbx_description
1 polymer ?
#
loop_
_entity_poly.entity_id
_entity_poly.type
_entity_poly.pdbx_seq_one_letter_code
_entity_poly.pdbx_strand_id
1 'polypeptide(L)'
;LLFIAALGLTVAVGADQKLKRPNILYIIVDDQSPFDFKFYNQRSQLDAPVIEKLAAEGMVIDGAYQMGAWVGGVCTASRHMIMSGRTVWHIPDRPFRKPPANPNALNPKLVPPDLVRNTLAAVFNRAGYDTMRTCKRGNSYDDANKQFTVVHDATKRGGTAETGSAWHAERVLDYLGEREKAKDEDPFLIYFGFSHPHDVRDGTPELLEKYGAVNHRDKDTLPPANSKQPNLPINWLPEHPFHHGHPGLRDAVKVPGVWERRDERTIRNEIGRQFACSEYIDQQIGRVLAKLKAMGELDNTYIVYTADHGMAIGRHGLQGKQNLYEHTWRVPFVVKGPGIKPGSRAQGNVYLLDTLATLCGLAGIKPPTTNEGLSLKPVLMGRAQTIRDTLFGVYCGGTKPGMRSVRRGDWKLIKYDVMDGTVRKTQLFNLKENPNEFIREHHGLRKFVKPNRNALNLADNPKFADKRKEMEELLLKEMRRLNDPHRLWDQPKN
;
A
#
# COMPACT_ATOMS: atom_id res chain seq x y z
N LEU A 1 38.16 -18.50 -69.63
CA LEU A 1 37.99 -19.20 -68.35
C LEU A 1 37.97 -18.17 -67.22
N LEU A 2 36.77 -17.89 -66.71
CA LEU A 2 36.54 -17.06 -65.53
C LEU A 2 36.45 -18.01 -64.31
N PHE A 3 37.29 -17.79 -63.33
CA PHE A 3 37.21 -18.45 -62.02
C PHE A 3 36.31 -17.54 -61.09
N ILE A 4 35.17 -18.04 -60.66
CA ILE A 4 34.34 -17.41 -59.63
C ILE A 4 34.77 -18.05 -58.31
N ALA A 5 35.42 -17.25 -57.43
CA ALA A 5 35.68 -17.63 -56.06
C ALA A 5 34.44 -17.37 -55.21
N ALA A 6 33.81 -18.44 -54.70
CA ALA A 6 32.72 -18.34 -53.75
C ALA A 6 33.32 -18.08 -52.34
N LEU A 7 33.08 -16.87 -51.78
CA LEU A 7 33.32 -16.58 -50.36
C LEU A 7 32.17 -17.18 -49.56
N GLY A 8 32.44 -18.23 -48.80
CA GLY A 8 31.53 -18.76 -47.83
C GLY A 8 31.48 -17.86 -46.57
N LEU A 9 30.38 -17.13 -46.38
CA LEU A 9 30.08 -16.47 -45.11
C LEU A 9 29.63 -17.53 -44.10
N THR A 10 30.50 -17.89 -43.19
CA THR A 10 30.13 -18.63 -41.98
C THR A 10 29.43 -17.66 -41.02
N VAL A 11 28.11 -17.73 -40.96
CA VAL A 11 27.31 -17.09 -39.89
C VAL A 11 27.62 -17.87 -38.62
N ALA A 12 28.41 -17.26 -37.73
CA ALA A 12 28.58 -17.76 -36.38
C ALA A 12 27.18 -17.63 -35.68
N VAL A 13 26.52 -18.77 -35.48
CA VAL A 13 25.38 -18.90 -34.62
C VAL A 13 25.86 -18.56 -33.20
N GLY A 14 25.55 -17.33 -32.76
CA GLY A 14 25.85 -16.91 -31.42
C GLY A 14 25.20 -17.89 -30.44
N ALA A 15 26.00 -18.38 -29.49
CA ALA A 15 25.54 -19.20 -28.40
C ALA A 15 24.33 -18.51 -27.76
N ASP A 16 23.24 -19.26 -27.58
CA ASP A 16 22.03 -18.83 -26.84
C ASP A 16 22.47 -18.27 -25.47
N GLN A 17 22.63 -16.96 -25.36
CA GLN A 17 22.81 -16.33 -24.07
C GLN A 17 21.48 -16.55 -23.31
N LYS A 18 21.48 -17.54 -22.43
CA LYS A 18 20.41 -17.82 -21.51
C LYS A 18 20.10 -16.51 -20.83
N LEU A 19 18.97 -15.86 -21.19
CA LEU A 19 18.56 -14.58 -20.61
C LEU A 19 18.61 -14.69 -19.09
N LYS A 20 19.43 -13.87 -18.45
CA LYS A 20 19.59 -13.84 -17.00
C LYS A 20 18.20 -13.56 -16.39
N ARG A 21 17.77 -14.43 -15.48
CA ARG A 21 16.48 -14.22 -14.77
C ARG A 21 16.55 -12.91 -13.98
N PRO A 22 15.48 -12.09 -14.00
CA PRO A 22 15.49 -10.80 -13.31
C PRO A 22 15.49 -10.96 -11.79
N ASN A 23 16.20 -10.08 -11.10
CA ASN A 23 16.09 -9.89 -9.68
C ASN A 23 14.82 -9.11 -9.32
N ILE A 24 14.40 -9.20 -8.05
CA ILE A 24 13.25 -8.47 -7.53
C ILE A 24 13.62 -7.76 -6.22
N LEU A 25 13.42 -6.45 -6.20
CA LEU A 25 13.46 -5.63 -4.99
C LEU A 25 12.06 -5.09 -4.70
N TYR A 26 11.35 -5.72 -3.77
CA TYR A 26 10.02 -5.31 -3.33
C TYR A 26 10.12 -4.45 -2.08
N ILE A 27 9.95 -3.14 -2.25
CA ILE A 27 10.06 -2.13 -1.19
C ILE A 27 8.67 -1.83 -0.64
N ILE A 28 8.48 -2.01 0.66
CA ILE A 28 7.21 -1.74 1.33
C ILE A 28 7.42 -0.91 2.60
N VAL A 29 6.74 0.21 2.67
CA VAL A 29 6.70 1.08 3.85
C VAL A 29 5.41 0.86 4.64
N ASP A 30 5.38 1.32 5.88
CA ASP A 30 4.27 1.13 6.81
C ASP A 30 3.55 2.46 7.04
N ASP A 31 2.29 2.58 6.62
CA ASP A 31 1.45 3.79 6.79
C ASP A 31 1.82 4.98 5.88
N GLN A 32 1.75 4.83 4.55
CA GLN A 32 2.02 5.95 3.64
C GLN A 32 0.89 6.20 2.64
N SER A 33 0.36 7.42 2.66
CA SER A 33 -0.63 7.85 1.68
C SER A 33 0.01 8.12 0.32
N PRO A 34 -0.66 7.78 -0.80
CA PRO A 34 -0.18 8.22 -2.12
C PRO A 34 -0.12 9.76 -2.21
N PHE A 35 -0.98 10.46 -1.50
CA PHE A 35 -1.00 11.94 -1.49
C PHE A 35 0.19 12.60 -0.79
N ASP A 36 1.09 11.82 -0.21
CA ASP A 36 2.36 12.32 0.34
C ASP A 36 3.41 12.58 -0.77
N PHE A 37 3.24 12.01 -1.98
CA PHE A 37 4.17 12.16 -3.10
C PHE A 37 3.69 13.17 -4.14
N LYS A 38 4.61 13.96 -4.71
CA LYS A 38 4.31 14.98 -5.74
C LYS A 38 3.73 14.39 -7.02
N PHE A 39 4.13 13.18 -7.40
CA PHE A 39 3.60 12.53 -8.62
C PHE A 39 2.14 12.03 -8.46
N TYR A 40 1.55 12.03 -7.25
CA TYR A 40 0.11 11.88 -7.01
C TYR A 40 -0.57 13.17 -6.55
N ASN A 41 0.18 14.08 -5.91
CA ASN A 41 -0.33 15.31 -5.34
C ASN A 41 0.73 16.41 -5.44
N GLN A 42 0.65 17.22 -6.48
CA GLN A 42 1.62 18.31 -6.72
C GLN A 42 1.75 19.32 -5.56
N ARG A 43 0.81 19.33 -4.62
CA ARG A 43 0.85 20.19 -3.42
C ARG A 43 1.67 19.58 -2.27
N SER A 44 2.13 18.36 -2.41
CA SER A 44 2.99 17.73 -1.38
C SER A 44 4.30 18.48 -1.23
N GLN A 45 4.72 18.61 0.02
CA GLN A 45 5.99 19.21 0.41
C GLN A 45 7.01 18.15 0.89
N LEU A 46 6.69 16.87 0.71
CA LEU A 46 7.66 15.80 0.95
C LEU A 46 8.80 15.92 -0.06
N ASP A 47 10.03 15.83 0.44
CA ASP A 47 11.24 15.70 -0.37
C ASP A 47 11.66 14.23 -0.40
N ALA A 48 11.45 13.58 -1.54
CA ALA A 48 11.72 12.16 -1.74
C ALA A 48 12.34 11.91 -3.14
N PRO A 49 13.54 12.46 -3.39
CA PRO A 49 14.14 12.48 -4.72
C PRO A 49 14.40 11.09 -5.31
N VAL A 50 14.69 10.09 -4.49
CA VAL A 50 14.95 8.71 -4.95
C VAL A 50 13.66 8.07 -5.45
N ILE A 51 12.58 8.17 -4.69
CA ILE A 51 11.26 7.61 -5.07
C ILE A 51 10.67 8.40 -6.23
N GLU A 52 10.82 9.73 -6.27
CA GLU A 52 10.41 10.57 -7.40
C GLU A 52 11.16 10.17 -8.68
N LYS A 53 12.46 9.88 -8.58
CA LYS A 53 13.26 9.36 -9.71
C LYS A 53 12.80 7.97 -10.14
N LEU A 54 12.49 7.06 -9.21
CA LEU A 54 11.91 5.76 -9.55
C LEU A 54 10.58 5.93 -10.30
N ALA A 55 9.73 6.87 -9.90
CA ALA A 55 8.48 7.18 -10.58
C ALA A 55 8.71 7.74 -12.00
N ALA A 56 9.72 8.60 -12.18
CA ALA A 56 10.09 9.15 -13.48
C ALA A 56 10.74 8.14 -14.42
N GLU A 57 11.48 7.16 -13.89
CA GLU A 57 12.16 6.11 -14.65
C GLU A 57 11.34 4.80 -14.78
N GLY A 58 10.20 4.70 -14.13
CA GLY A 58 9.31 3.55 -14.11
C GLY A 58 7.89 3.87 -14.56
N MET A 59 6.94 3.07 -14.08
CA MET A 59 5.51 3.26 -14.26
C MET A 59 4.85 3.57 -12.92
N VAL A 60 4.06 4.63 -12.87
CA VAL A 60 3.18 4.97 -11.74
C VAL A 60 1.82 4.32 -11.95
N ILE A 61 1.33 3.61 -10.95
CA ILE A 61 -0.01 3.02 -10.91
C ILE A 61 -0.93 3.90 -10.07
N ASP A 62 -1.97 4.45 -10.69
CA ASP A 62 -2.90 5.37 -10.03
C ASP A 62 -3.91 4.67 -9.13
N GLY A 63 -4.31 3.47 -9.50
CA GLY A 63 -5.33 2.70 -8.81
C GLY A 63 -4.75 1.45 -8.13
N ALA A 64 -3.88 1.64 -7.14
CA ALA A 64 -3.40 0.55 -6.29
C ALA A 64 -4.06 0.63 -4.91
N TYR A 65 -4.61 -0.51 -4.43
CA TYR A 65 -5.45 -0.57 -3.23
C TYR A 65 -5.08 -1.75 -2.34
N GLN A 66 -5.33 -1.61 -1.07
CA GLN A 66 -5.47 -2.73 -0.14
C GLN A 66 -6.98 -3.08 -0.01
N MET A 67 -7.33 -4.29 0.44
CA MET A 67 -8.75 -4.66 0.55
C MET A 67 -9.37 -4.33 1.91
N GLY A 68 -8.60 -3.82 2.87
CA GLY A 68 -9.06 -3.55 4.23
C GLY A 68 -8.73 -4.63 5.24
N ALA A 69 -9.50 -4.69 6.32
CA ALA A 69 -9.24 -5.62 7.40
C ALA A 69 -10.49 -5.90 8.26
N TRP A 70 -10.51 -7.10 8.86
CA TRP A 70 -11.46 -7.51 9.91
C TRP A 70 -10.95 -7.19 11.32
N VAL A 71 -9.74 -6.68 11.45
CA VAL A 71 -9.03 -6.41 12.70
C VAL A 71 -8.49 -4.98 12.72
N GLY A 72 -8.28 -4.41 13.92
CA GLY A 72 -7.77 -3.04 14.07
C GLY A 72 -6.43 -2.76 13.39
N GLY A 73 -5.54 -3.75 13.32
CA GLY A 73 -4.26 -3.68 12.62
C GLY A 73 -4.40 -3.99 11.12
N VAL A 74 -4.70 -3.01 10.29
CA VAL A 74 -4.85 -3.16 8.83
C VAL A 74 -3.61 -3.77 8.19
N CYS A 75 -2.41 -3.44 8.67
CA CYS A 75 -1.14 -4.03 8.22
C CYS A 75 -1.16 -5.55 8.25
N THR A 76 -1.78 -6.18 9.27
CA THR A 76 -1.85 -7.63 9.37
C THR A 76 -2.55 -8.23 8.15
N ALA A 77 -3.78 -7.79 7.87
CA ALA A 77 -4.55 -8.29 6.73
C ALA A 77 -3.85 -8.00 5.41
N SER A 78 -3.35 -6.77 5.21
CA SER A 78 -2.66 -6.38 4.00
C SER A 78 -1.42 -7.25 3.74
N ARG A 79 -0.57 -7.46 4.74
CA ARG A 79 0.64 -8.28 4.60
C ARG A 79 0.33 -9.76 4.39
N HIS A 80 -0.76 -10.29 4.98
CA HIS A 80 -1.24 -11.63 4.65
C HIS A 80 -1.65 -11.74 3.18
N MET A 81 -2.41 -10.76 2.67
CA MET A 81 -2.82 -10.71 1.27
C MET A 81 -1.62 -10.63 0.32
N ILE A 82 -0.64 -9.77 0.60
CA ILE A 82 0.60 -9.64 -0.19
C ILE A 82 1.35 -10.97 -0.27
N MET A 83 1.53 -11.64 0.87
CA MET A 83 2.30 -12.88 0.94
C MET A 83 1.60 -14.08 0.30
N SER A 84 0.27 -14.15 0.38
CA SER A 84 -0.50 -15.33 -0.04
C SER A 84 -1.21 -15.19 -1.37
N GLY A 85 -1.38 -13.96 -1.90
CA GLY A 85 -2.19 -13.70 -3.08
C GLY A 85 -3.68 -13.98 -2.88
N ARG A 86 -4.17 -13.98 -1.63
CA ARG A 86 -5.56 -14.28 -1.25
C ARG A 86 -6.34 -13.03 -0.91
N THR A 87 -7.64 -13.04 -1.11
CA THR A 87 -8.53 -11.94 -0.74
C THR A 87 -8.73 -11.81 0.77
N VAL A 88 -9.25 -10.66 1.22
CA VAL A 88 -9.33 -10.32 2.64
C VAL A 88 -10.03 -11.34 3.53
N TRP A 89 -11.05 -12.05 3.03
CA TRP A 89 -11.80 -13.05 3.78
C TRP A 89 -11.26 -14.48 3.63
N HIS A 90 -10.25 -14.70 2.76
CA HIS A 90 -9.68 -16.02 2.45
C HIS A 90 -8.24 -16.16 2.97
N ILE A 91 -7.88 -15.44 4.02
CA ILE A 91 -6.58 -15.49 4.68
C ILE A 91 -6.72 -15.92 6.14
N PRO A 92 -5.68 -16.57 6.73
CA PRO A 92 -5.73 -17.00 8.12
C PRO A 92 -5.81 -15.81 9.08
N ASP A 93 -6.40 -16.04 10.25
CA ASP A 93 -6.36 -15.08 11.36
C ASP A 93 -5.12 -15.31 12.23
N ARG A 94 -4.93 -14.44 13.19
CA ARG A 94 -3.87 -14.58 14.18
C ARG A 94 -4.06 -15.84 15.03
N PRO A 95 -3.01 -16.68 15.21
CA PRO A 95 -3.15 -17.99 15.88
C PRO A 95 -3.70 -17.93 17.32
N PHE A 96 -3.49 -16.79 18.01
CA PHE A 96 -3.87 -16.62 19.41
C PHE A 96 -5.31 -16.12 19.63
N ARG A 97 -6.08 -15.84 18.55
CA ARG A 97 -7.47 -15.39 18.66
C ARG A 97 -8.44 -16.57 18.63
N LYS A 98 -9.22 -16.70 19.69
CA LYS A 98 -10.33 -17.69 19.78
C LYS A 98 -11.56 -16.99 20.37
N PRO A 99 -12.73 -16.87 19.67
CA PRO A 99 -12.87 -17.23 18.25
C PRO A 99 -12.07 -16.31 17.32
N PRO A 100 -11.76 -16.75 16.10
CA PRO A 100 -11.04 -15.93 15.14
C PRO A 100 -11.86 -14.66 14.77
N ALA A 101 -11.16 -13.54 14.54
CA ALA A 101 -11.81 -12.31 14.10
C ALA A 101 -12.26 -12.39 12.63
N ASN A 102 -11.56 -13.19 11.81
CA ASN A 102 -12.02 -13.59 10.48
C ASN A 102 -12.82 -14.90 10.63
N PRO A 103 -14.15 -14.91 10.52
CA PRO A 103 -14.96 -16.11 10.67
C PRO A 103 -14.62 -17.23 9.65
N ASN A 104 -14.10 -16.84 8.48
CA ASN A 104 -13.74 -17.76 7.42
C ASN A 104 -12.38 -18.45 7.63
N ALA A 105 -11.57 -17.98 8.59
CA ALA A 105 -10.20 -18.48 8.81
C ALA A 105 -10.13 -19.99 9.12
N LEU A 106 -11.18 -20.57 9.65
CA LEU A 106 -11.27 -22.01 9.96
C LEU A 106 -11.92 -22.84 8.84
N ASN A 107 -12.36 -22.22 7.75
CA ASN A 107 -12.95 -22.92 6.63
C ASN A 107 -11.86 -23.35 5.62
N PRO A 108 -11.52 -24.66 5.52
CA PRO A 108 -10.44 -25.14 4.65
C PRO A 108 -10.73 -24.95 3.15
N LYS A 109 -11.98 -24.73 2.75
CA LYS A 109 -12.34 -24.39 1.37
C LYS A 109 -11.98 -22.96 1.02
N LEU A 110 -11.96 -22.06 2.02
CA LEU A 110 -11.64 -20.66 1.84
C LEU A 110 -10.18 -20.34 2.22
N VAL A 111 -9.66 -20.99 3.26
CA VAL A 111 -8.27 -20.85 3.71
C VAL A 111 -7.60 -22.22 3.68
N PRO A 112 -6.91 -22.57 2.57
CA PRO A 112 -6.27 -23.88 2.42
C PRO A 112 -5.24 -24.15 3.54
N PRO A 113 -5.18 -25.37 4.11
CA PRO A 113 -4.25 -25.72 5.18
C PRO A 113 -2.78 -25.61 4.77
N ASP A 114 -2.47 -25.81 3.50
CA ASP A 114 -1.13 -25.74 2.92
C ASP A 114 -0.75 -24.34 2.39
N LEU A 115 -1.56 -23.32 2.68
CA LEU A 115 -1.39 -21.96 2.16
C LEU A 115 0.04 -21.42 2.39
N VAL A 116 0.66 -21.76 3.52
CA VAL A 116 2.02 -21.32 3.85
C VAL A 116 3.04 -21.74 2.80
N ARG A 117 2.90 -22.96 2.24
CA ARG A 117 3.79 -23.47 1.19
C ARG A 117 3.60 -22.77 -0.17
N ASN A 118 2.53 -21.99 -0.30
CA ASN A 118 2.14 -21.27 -1.50
C ASN A 118 2.28 -19.75 -1.35
N THR A 119 3.03 -19.29 -0.33
CA THR A 119 3.33 -17.89 -0.12
C THR A 119 4.52 -17.42 -0.95
N LEU A 120 4.70 -16.10 -1.04
CA LEU A 120 5.66 -15.43 -1.92
C LEU A 120 7.06 -16.08 -1.85
N ALA A 121 7.68 -16.12 -0.68
CA ALA A 121 9.02 -16.68 -0.54
C ALA A 121 9.06 -18.17 -0.88
N ALA A 122 8.08 -18.96 -0.40
CA ALA A 122 8.03 -20.39 -0.68
C ALA A 122 7.91 -20.72 -2.18
N VAL A 123 7.18 -19.90 -2.94
CA VAL A 123 7.06 -20.03 -4.40
C VAL A 123 8.37 -19.69 -5.09
N PHE A 124 9.01 -18.60 -4.70
CA PHE A 124 10.28 -18.14 -5.30
C PHE A 124 11.44 -19.06 -4.95
N ASN A 125 11.54 -19.57 -3.71
CA ASN A 125 12.55 -20.57 -3.34
C ASN A 125 12.45 -21.82 -4.22
N ARG A 126 11.24 -22.36 -4.44
CA ARG A 126 11.04 -23.52 -5.33
C ARG A 126 11.40 -23.23 -6.78
N ALA A 127 11.37 -21.98 -7.18
CA ALA A 127 11.78 -21.53 -8.52
C ALA A 127 13.28 -21.22 -8.61
N GLY A 128 14.06 -21.48 -7.55
CA GLY A 128 15.51 -21.25 -7.53
C GLY A 128 15.88 -19.77 -7.45
N TYR A 129 15.13 -19.01 -6.65
CA TYR A 129 15.49 -17.66 -6.22
C TYR A 129 16.02 -17.73 -4.79
N ASP A 130 17.04 -16.95 -4.49
CA ASP A 130 17.36 -16.65 -3.12
C ASP A 130 16.40 -15.61 -2.57
N THR A 131 15.85 -15.85 -1.39
CA THR A 131 14.86 -14.96 -0.80
C THR A 131 15.35 -14.36 0.49
N MET A 132 15.33 -13.04 0.57
CA MET A 132 15.67 -12.27 1.76
C MET A 132 14.53 -11.35 2.16
N ARG A 133 14.30 -11.25 3.45
CA ARG A 133 13.40 -10.22 3.98
C ARG A 133 14.04 -9.45 5.12
N THR A 134 13.76 -8.14 5.16
CA THR A 134 13.86 -7.32 6.35
C THR A 134 12.55 -6.55 6.52
N CYS A 135 12.00 -6.52 7.73
CA CYS A 135 10.76 -5.79 8.02
C CYS A 135 10.53 -5.71 9.53
N LYS A 136 9.50 -4.95 9.95
CA LYS A 136 9.01 -5.03 11.33
C LYS A 136 8.53 -6.45 11.67
N ARG A 137 8.71 -6.86 12.91
CA ARG A 137 8.29 -8.18 13.41
C ARG A 137 6.76 -8.30 13.52
N GLY A 138 6.10 -7.30 14.08
CA GLY A 138 4.67 -7.35 14.39
C GLY A 138 3.75 -7.06 13.19
N ASN A 139 2.47 -7.43 13.34
CA ASN A 139 1.42 -7.19 12.34
C ASN A 139 1.78 -7.69 10.93
N SER A 140 2.31 -8.90 10.85
CA SER A 140 2.68 -9.56 9.61
C SER A 140 2.22 -11.01 9.58
N TYR A 141 2.48 -11.74 8.49
CA TYR A 141 2.17 -13.15 8.34
C TYR A 141 3.39 -13.99 8.74
N ASP A 142 3.52 -14.30 10.03
CA ASP A 142 4.72 -14.93 10.60
C ASP A 142 5.12 -16.23 9.91
N ASP A 143 4.17 -17.11 9.59
CA ASP A 143 4.48 -18.39 8.95
C ASP A 143 4.95 -18.22 7.50
N ALA A 144 4.43 -17.22 6.78
CA ALA A 144 4.94 -16.85 5.46
C ALA A 144 6.34 -16.20 5.55
N ASN A 145 6.58 -15.40 6.60
CA ASN A 145 7.87 -14.75 6.81
C ASN A 145 8.99 -15.76 7.05
N LYS A 146 8.69 -16.87 7.74
CA LYS A 146 9.64 -17.98 7.98
C LYS A 146 10.03 -18.76 6.71
N GLN A 147 9.34 -18.53 5.59
CA GLN A 147 9.66 -19.17 4.31
C GLN A 147 10.82 -18.48 3.57
N PHE A 148 11.20 -17.25 3.97
CA PHE A 148 12.38 -16.60 3.42
C PHE A 148 13.65 -17.32 3.91
N THR A 149 14.67 -17.45 3.04
CA THR A 149 15.96 -18.09 3.39
C THR A 149 16.77 -17.21 4.35
N VAL A 150 16.68 -15.89 4.19
CA VAL A 150 17.29 -14.92 5.10
C VAL A 150 16.21 -14.02 5.70
N VAL A 151 16.14 -13.96 7.05
CA VAL A 151 15.11 -13.21 7.76
C VAL A 151 15.73 -12.27 8.79
N HIS A 152 15.43 -10.97 8.66
CA HIS A 152 15.80 -9.93 9.62
C HIS A 152 14.55 -9.18 10.08
N ASP A 153 14.06 -9.50 11.28
CA ASP A 153 12.86 -8.88 11.85
C ASP A 153 13.23 -7.81 12.88
N ALA A 154 12.84 -6.56 12.61
CA ALA A 154 13.05 -5.44 13.51
C ALA A 154 12.06 -5.44 14.68
N THR A 155 12.56 -5.20 15.88
CA THR A 155 11.76 -5.06 17.12
C THR A 155 11.45 -3.61 17.46
N LYS A 156 12.24 -2.67 16.95
CA LYS A 156 12.07 -1.22 17.12
C LYS A 156 11.62 -0.57 15.82
N ARG A 157 11.20 0.67 15.89
CA ARG A 157 10.89 1.56 14.78
C ARG A 157 11.85 2.74 14.83
N GLY A 158 11.75 3.65 13.89
CA GLY A 158 12.49 4.89 13.91
C GLY A 158 13.59 5.00 12.88
N GLY A 159 14.20 6.19 12.85
CA GLY A 159 15.30 6.53 11.96
C GLY A 159 16.68 6.06 12.45
N THR A 160 16.77 5.20 13.48
CA THR A 160 18.04 4.83 14.10
C THR A 160 18.74 3.66 13.40
N ALA A 161 20.05 3.52 13.63
CA ALA A 161 20.82 2.35 13.24
C ALA A 161 20.42 1.07 13.99
N GLU A 162 19.76 1.21 15.16
CA GLU A 162 19.27 0.08 15.93
C GLU A 162 17.85 -0.30 15.52
N THR A 163 17.71 -1.31 14.66
CA THR A 163 16.42 -1.86 14.20
C THR A 163 15.42 -0.83 13.63
N GLY A 164 15.89 0.36 13.25
CA GLY A 164 15.13 1.41 12.56
C GLY A 164 15.30 1.36 11.04
N SER A 165 15.01 2.49 10.35
CA SER A 165 15.05 2.54 8.88
C SER A 165 16.46 2.32 8.32
N ALA A 166 17.51 2.87 8.95
CA ALA A 166 18.89 2.62 8.56
C ALA A 166 19.27 1.14 8.72
N TRP A 167 18.86 0.52 9.82
CA TRP A 167 19.16 -0.88 10.07
C TRP A 167 18.57 -1.80 8.98
N HIS A 168 17.36 -1.52 8.51
CA HIS A 168 16.77 -2.28 7.40
C HIS A 168 17.62 -2.20 6.13
N ALA A 169 18.11 -1.01 5.80
CA ALA A 169 18.99 -0.82 4.66
C ALA A 169 20.35 -1.54 4.85
N GLU A 170 20.95 -1.47 6.05
CA GLU A 170 22.18 -2.21 6.36
C GLU A 170 22.02 -3.73 6.14
N ARG A 171 20.91 -4.31 6.60
CA ARG A 171 20.67 -5.76 6.37
C ARG A 171 20.61 -6.12 4.88
N VAL A 172 20.03 -5.25 4.05
CA VAL A 172 20.01 -5.46 2.60
C VAL A 172 21.40 -5.27 1.99
N LEU A 173 22.15 -4.25 2.43
CA LEU A 173 23.50 -3.97 1.97
C LEU A 173 24.49 -5.10 2.34
N ASP A 174 24.38 -5.62 3.56
CA ASP A 174 25.17 -6.77 4.01
C ASP A 174 24.90 -8.00 3.12
N TYR A 175 23.62 -8.33 2.91
CA TYR A 175 23.20 -9.43 2.05
C TYR A 175 23.74 -9.29 0.62
N LEU A 176 23.61 -8.11 0.01
CA LEU A 176 24.12 -7.84 -1.32
C LEU A 176 25.67 -7.90 -1.36
N GLY A 177 26.34 -7.43 -0.30
CA GLY A 177 27.80 -7.49 -0.18
C GLY A 177 28.33 -8.92 -0.05
N GLU A 178 27.64 -9.80 0.67
CA GLU A 178 27.97 -11.22 0.77
C GLU A 178 27.83 -11.93 -0.56
N ARG A 179 26.75 -11.68 -1.31
CA ARG A 179 26.54 -12.23 -2.65
C ARG A 179 27.64 -11.78 -3.64
N GLU A 180 28.00 -10.49 -3.62
CA GLU A 180 29.08 -9.97 -4.47
C GLU A 180 30.42 -10.65 -4.17
N LYS A 181 30.77 -10.80 -2.89
CA LYS A 181 31.98 -11.52 -2.46
C LYS A 181 31.98 -12.98 -2.89
N ALA A 182 30.83 -13.65 -2.81
CA ALA A 182 30.65 -15.03 -3.22
C ALA A 182 30.57 -15.19 -4.76
N LYS A 183 30.47 -14.10 -5.53
CA LYS A 183 30.17 -14.10 -6.96
C LYS A 183 28.88 -14.89 -7.28
N ASP A 184 27.90 -14.75 -6.43
CA ASP A 184 26.63 -15.44 -6.54
C ASP A 184 25.76 -14.81 -7.64
N GLU A 185 25.48 -15.56 -8.71
CA GLU A 185 24.74 -15.12 -9.89
C GLU A 185 23.27 -15.59 -9.87
N ASP A 186 22.83 -16.34 -8.86
CA ASP A 186 21.45 -16.77 -8.73
C ASP A 186 20.53 -15.54 -8.57
N PRO A 187 19.32 -15.55 -9.15
CA PRO A 187 18.41 -14.43 -9.00
C PRO A 187 17.89 -14.34 -7.55
N PHE A 188 17.68 -13.13 -7.09
CA PHE A 188 17.17 -12.90 -5.74
C PHE A 188 15.80 -12.20 -5.73
N LEU A 189 15.05 -12.45 -4.64
CA LEU A 189 13.89 -11.68 -4.24
C LEU A 189 14.14 -11.09 -2.86
N ILE A 190 14.26 -9.78 -2.78
CA ILE A 190 14.39 -9.03 -1.53
C ILE A 190 13.07 -8.37 -1.19
N TYR A 191 12.48 -8.76 -0.05
CA TYR A 191 11.37 -8.06 0.59
C TYR A 191 11.93 -7.01 1.55
N PHE A 192 12.14 -5.80 1.02
CA PHE A 192 12.71 -4.67 1.74
C PHE A 192 11.61 -3.89 2.43
N GLY A 193 11.25 -4.31 3.64
CA GLY A 193 10.18 -3.71 4.44
C GLY A 193 10.70 -2.80 5.53
N PHE A 194 10.00 -1.68 5.74
CA PHE A 194 10.26 -0.73 6.82
C PHE A 194 9.22 -0.84 7.93
N SER A 195 9.57 -0.31 9.10
CA SER A 195 8.66 -0.12 10.24
C SER A 195 8.05 1.28 10.27
N HIS A 196 8.65 2.22 9.57
CA HIS A 196 8.22 3.61 9.38
C HIS A 196 7.52 3.80 8.02
N PRO A 197 6.78 4.90 7.85
CA PRO A 197 6.45 5.99 8.78
C PRO A 197 5.31 5.70 9.77
N HIS A 198 5.07 4.44 10.16
CA HIS A 198 4.10 4.10 11.22
C HIS A 198 4.40 4.88 12.52
N ASP A 199 3.35 5.19 13.28
CA ASP A 199 3.47 5.80 14.60
C ASP A 199 4.28 4.86 15.58
N VAL A 200 5.12 5.40 16.43
CA VAL A 200 5.41 6.82 16.67
C VAL A 200 6.37 7.33 15.59
N ARG A 201 6.06 8.46 14.95
CA ARG A 201 6.87 9.06 13.88
C ARG A 201 8.00 9.88 14.49
N ASP A 202 9.09 9.20 14.82
CA ASP A 202 10.29 9.75 15.44
C ASP A 202 11.41 9.86 14.40
N GLY A 203 11.29 10.80 13.47
CA GLY A 203 12.31 11.10 12.47
C GLY A 203 13.64 11.54 13.09
N THR A 204 14.72 11.58 12.30
CA THR A 204 16.02 12.09 12.79
C THR A 204 15.91 13.55 13.18
N PRO A 205 16.73 14.05 14.12
CA PRO A 205 16.69 15.46 14.55
C PRO A 205 16.80 16.45 13.38
N GLU A 206 17.68 16.18 12.42
CA GLU A 206 17.94 17.04 11.27
C GLU A 206 16.71 17.13 10.36
N LEU A 207 16.04 16.01 10.12
CA LEU A 207 14.83 15.98 9.28
C LEU A 207 13.61 16.53 10.00
N LEU A 208 13.50 16.32 11.31
CA LEU A 208 12.47 16.98 12.11
C LEU A 208 12.63 18.50 12.05
N GLU A 209 13.85 19.02 12.20
CA GLU A 209 14.13 20.45 12.06
C GLU A 209 13.80 20.97 10.65
N LYS A 210 14.19 20.24 9.60
CA LYS A 210 13.87 20.56 8.19
C LYS A 210 12.37 20.80 8.00
N TYR A 211 11.53 19.93 8.55
CA TYR A 211 10.07 20.02 8.45
C TYR A 211 9.41 20.79 9.58
N GLY A 212 10.17 21.48 10.43
CA GLY A 212 9.65 22.29 11.54
C GLY A 212 8.84 21.49 12.55
N ALA A 213 9.10 20.19 12.65
CA ALA A 213 8.37 19.26 13.50
C ALA A 213 9.15 18.91 14.78
N VAL A 214 8.42 18.51 15.80
CA VAL A 214 8.98 18.02 17.06
C VAL A 214 8.30 16.71 17.47
N ASN A 215 8.99 15.86 18.24
CA ASN A 215 8.43 14.65 18.84
C ASN A 215 7.49 14.99 19.98
N HIS A 216 6.36 15.60 19.67
CA HIS A 216 5.33 16.01 20.61
C HIS A 216 4.51 14.80 21.06
N ARG A 217 4.39 14.59 22.38
CA ARG A 217 3.70 13.43 22.95
C ARG A 217 2.62 13.78 23.96
N ASP A 218 2.59 15.02 24.43
CA ASP A 218 1.58 15.48 25.38
C ASP A 218 0.29 15.85 24.65
N LYS A 219 -0.80 15.13 24.95
CA LYS A 219 -2.12 15.35 24.32
C LYS A 219 -2.83 16.58 24.86
N ASP A 220 -2.45 17.07 26.03
CA ASP A 220 -3.11 18.20 26.72
C ASP A 220 -2.50 19.55 26.32
N THR A 221 -1.37 19.53 25.59
CA THR A 221 -0.73 20.72 25.04
C THR A 221 -0.74 20.67 23.50
N LEU A 222 -0.62 21.85 22.87
CA LEU A 222 -0.45 21.93 21.42
C LEU A 222 1.04 21.94 21.09
N PRO A 223 1.48 21.26 20.01
CA PRO A 223 2.84 21.38 19.55
C PRO A 223 3.16 22.83 19.13
N PRO A 224 4.43 23.26 19.18
CA PRO A 224 4.81 24.61 18.76
C PRO A 224 4.43 24.84 17.29
N ALA A 225 3.90 26.03 16.99
CA ALA A 225 3.71 26.48 15.60
C ALA A 225 5.07 26.79 14.96
N ASN A 226 5.24 26.39 13.70
CA ASN A 226 6.47 26.63 12.96
C ASN A 226 6.16 26.87 11.48
N SER A 227 6.79 27.87 10.87
CA SER A 227 6.58 28.22 9.46
C SER A 227 7.11 27.15 8.48
N LYS A 228 8.10 26.35 8.89
CA LYS A 228 8.64 25.23 8.11
C LYS A 228 7.68 24.03 8.03
N GLN A 229 6.67 23.95 8.94
CA GLN A 229 5.72 22.83 8.97
C GLN A 229 4.91 22.75 7.68
N PRO A 230 4.70 21.53 7.15
CA PRO A 230 3.90 21.33 5.94
C PRO A 230 2.47 21.87 6.06
N ASN A 231 1.88 22.19 4.92
CA ASN A 231 0.50 22.66 4.85
C ASN A 231 -0.48 21.54 5.21
N LEU A 232 -1.65 21.95 5.71
CA LEU A 232 -2.76 21.01 5.92
C LEU A 232 -3.21 20.37 4.60
N PRO A 233 -3.68 19.11 4.64
CA PRO A 233 -4.31 18.49 3.49
C PRO A 233 -5.51 19.30 3.01
N ILE A 234 -5.77 19.26 1.71
CA ILE A 234 -6.88 20.00 1.10
C ILE A 234 -8.25 19.64 1.68
N ASN A 235 -8.41 18.37 2.09
CA ASN A 235 -9.60 17.80 2.70
C ASN A 235 -9.46 17.61 4.23
N TRP A 236 -8.67 18.47 4.86
CA TRP A 236 -8.61 18.50 6.32
C TRP A 236 -9.93 18.96 6.92
N LEU A 237 -10.29 18.32 8.02
CA LEU A 237 -11.35 18.76 8.96
C LEU A 237 -10.77 18.70 10.38
N PRO A 238 -11.24 19.57 11.29
CA PRO A 238 -10.86 19.47 12.69
C PRO A 238 -11.45 18.23 13.36
N GLU A 239 -12.58 17.71 12.87
CA GLU A 239 -13.29 16.57 13.39
C GLU A 239 -14.08 15.85 12.28
N HIS A 240 -14.18 14.52 12.37
CA HIS A 240 -15.04 13.76 11.46
C HIS A 240 -16.52 13.94 11.84
N PRO A 241 -17.42 14.14 10.87
CA PRO A 241 -18.80 14.56 11.16
C PRO A 241 -19.67 13.48 11.80
N PHE A 242 -19.22 12.25 11.90
CA PHE A 242 -19.92 11.16 12.58
C PHE A 242 -18.94 10.11 13.08
N HIS A 243 -19.37 9.29 14.03
CA HIS A 243 -18.55 8.20 14.55
C HIS A 243 -18.39 7.10 13.48
N HIS A 244 -17.15 6.83 13.06
CA HIS A 244 -16.85 5.90 11.98
C HIS A 244 -16.59 4.45 12.44
N GLY A 245 -16.89 4.13 13.71
CA GLY A 245 -16.82 2.78 14.24
C GLY A 245 -15.52 2.41 14.97
N HIS A 246 -14.51 3.27 14.96
CA HIS A 246 -13.30 3.08 15.76
C HIS A 246 -13.40 3.81 17.11
N PRO A 247 -13.02 3.20 18.25
CA PRO A 247 -13.10 3.82 19.57
C PRO A 247 -12.46 5.22 19.64
N GLY A 248 -13.15 6.16 20.28
CA GLY A 248 -12.66 7.53 20.45
C GLY A 248 -12.56 8.35 19.16
N LEU A 249 -13.37 8.02 18.14
CA LEU A 249 -13.28 8.64 16.79
C LEU A 249 -11.88 8.57 16.18
N ARG A 250 -11.06 7.69 16.69
CA ARG A 250 -9.72 7.43 16.19
C ARG A 250 -9.78 6.25 15.25
N ASP A 251 -9.15 6.40 14.14
CA ASP A 251 -8.96 5.35 13.18
C ASP A 251 -7.50 4.82 13.18
N ALA A 252 -6.81 4.96 14.32
CA ALA A 252 -5.48 4.42 14.56
C ALA A 252 -5.29 4.04 16.05
N VAL A 253 -4.19 3.35 16.35
CA VAL A 253 -3.70 3.20 17.71
C VAL A 253 -3.37 4.58 18.29
N LYS A 254 -3.45 4.73 19.61
CA LYS A 254 -3.12 5.98 20.32
C LYS A 254 -1.81 6.57 19.80
N VAL A 255 -1.90 7.77 19.22
CA VAL A 255 -0.74 8.55 18.80
C VAL A 255 -0.58 9.68 19.80
N PRO A 256 0.43 9.67 20.66
CA PRO A 256 0.68 10.74 21.63
C PRO A 256 0.76 12.09 20.93
N GLY A 257 0.08 13.09 21.47
CA GLY A 257 0.00 14.44 20.89
C GLY A 257 -1.08 14.65 19.84
N VAL A 258 -1.73 13.60 19.33
CA VAL A 258 -2.78 13.68 18.27
C VAL A 258 -4.03 12.92 18.70
N TRP A 259 -4.45 13.05 19.91
CA TRP A 259 -5.45 12.14 20.47
C TRP A 259 -6.88 12.36 19.96
N GLU A 260 -7.54 13.41 20.43
CA GLU A 260 -8.94 13.69 20.13
C GLU A 260 -9.09 14.90 19.19
N ARG A 261 -8.09 15.73 19.19
CA ARG A 261 -8.04 16.97 18.41
C ARG A 261 -7.28 16.78 17.12
N ARG A 262 -7.87 17.28 16.04
CA ARG A 262 -7.25 17.35 14.70
C ARG A 262 -7.01 18.82 14.33
N ASP A 263 -6.64 19.63 15.34
CA ASP A 263 -6.37 21.05 15.14
C ASP A 263 -5.18 21.26 14.17
N GLU A 264 -5.09 22.45 13.62
CA GLU A 264 -4.10 22.78 12.60
C GLU A 264 -2.66 22.54 13.07
N ARG A 265 -2.32 22.99 14.28
CA ARG A 265 -0.94 22.88 14.80
C ARG A 265 -0.51 21.45 14.98
N THR A 266 -1.38 20.64 15.57
CA THR A 266 -1.14 19.21 15.82
C THR A 266 -0.96 18.47 14.50
N ILE A 267 -1.84 18.71 13.52
CA ILE A 267 -1.79 18.01 12.24
C ILE A 267 -0.58 18.44 11.41
N ARG A 268 -0.23 19.72 11.36
CA ARG A 268 0.95 20.18 10.64
C ARG A 268 2.24 19.61 11.24
N ASN A 269 2.33 19.56 12.56
CA ASN A 269 3.44 18.89 13.25
C ASN A 269 3.52 17.40 12.88
N GLU A 270 2.39 16.70 12.88
CA GLU A 270 2.33 15.27 12.58
C GLU A 270 2.67 14.97 11.12
N ILE A 271 2.27 15.83 10.16
CA ILE A 271 2.70 15.72 8.76
C ILE A 271 4.22 15.94 8.65
N GLY A 272 4.77 16.92 9.37
CA GLY A 272 6.21 17.15 9.39
C GLY A 272 6.98 15.94 9.92
N ARG A 273 6.49 15.29 10.97
CA ARG A 273 7.04 14.02 11.50
C ARG A 273 6.93 12.89 10.46
N GLN A 274 5.78 12.78 9.79
CA GLN A 274 5.57 11.81 8.70
C GLN A 274 6.59 12.01 7.58
N PHE A 275 6.81 13.25 7.16
CA PHE A 275 7.73 13.58 6.09
C PHE A 275 9.19 13.36 6.48
N ALA A 276 9.56 13.67 7.72
CA ALA A 276 10.90 13.38 8.24
C ALA A 276 11.22 11.86 8.19
N CYS A 277 10.27 11.02 8.59
CA CYS A 277 10.44 9.57 8.48
C CYS A 277 10.49 9.09 7.03
N SER A 278 9.64 9.64 6.16
CA SER A 278 9.53 9.24 4.75
C SER A 278 10.77 9.63 3.95
N GLU A 279 11.31 10.83 4.17
CA GLU A 279 12.56 11.28 3.54
C GLU A 279 13.75 10.43 3.99
N TYR A 280 13.81 10.07 5.28
CA TYR A 280 14.86 9.18 5.76
C TYR A 280 14.81 7.80 5.10
N ILE A 281 13.61 7.26 4.89
CA ILE A 281 13.42 6.02 4.14
C ILE A 281 13.88 6.19 2.69
N ASP A 282 13.54 7.30 2.04
CA ASP A 282 13.98 7.62 0.67
C ASP A 282 15.51 7.58 0.55
N GLN A 283 16.23 8.18 1.50
CA GLN A 283 17.68 8.14 1.58
C GLN A 283 18.21 6.70 1.71
N GLN A 284 17.59 5.88 2.56
CA GLN A 284 18.00 4.48 2.75
C GLN A 284 17.76 3.63 1.50
N ILE A 285 16.66 3.85 0.79
CA ILE A 285 16.40 3.21 -0.51
C ILE A 285 17.48 3.60 -1.50
N GLY A 286 17.87 4.88 -1.54
CA GLY A 286 18.94 5.39 -2.41
C GLY A 286 20.28 4.63 -2.23
N ARG A 287 20.64 4.32 -0.98
CA ARG A 287 21.85 3.54 -0.66
C ARG A 287 21.80 2.13 -1.27
N VAL A 288 20.66 1.45 -1.15
CA VAL A 288 20.47 0.10 -1.70
C VAL A 288 20.50 0.12 -3.23
N LEU A 289 19.84 1.11 -3.86
CA LEU A 289 19.86 1.24 -5.32
C LEU A 289 21.26 1.57 -5.85
N ALA A 290 22.03 2.38 -5.13
CA ALA A 290 23.43 2.66 -5.47
C ALA A 290 24.29 1.38 -5.40
N LYS A 291 24.09 0.51 -4.41
CA LYS A 291 24.75 -0.80 -4.31
C LYS A 291 24.41 -1.70 -5.48
N LEU A 292 23.11 -1.84 -5.84
CA LEU A 292 22.71 -2.63 -7.00
C LEU A 292 23.32 -2.10 -8.30
N LYS A 293 23.42 -0.78 -8.45
CA LYS A 293 24.08 -0.16 -9.60
C LYS A 293 25.57 -0.49 -9.64
N ALA A 294 26.27 -0.41 -8.51
CA ALA A 294 27.69 -0.74 -8.41
C ALA A 294 27.98 -2.22 -8.74
N MET A 295 27.05 -3.12 -8.39
CA MET A 295 27.13 -4.55 -8.75
C MET A 295 26.74 -4.83 -10.22
N GLY A 296 26.27 -3.85 -11.00
CA GLY A 296 25.75 -4.06 -12.35
C GLY A 296 24.39 -4.77 -12.43
N GLU A 297 23.68 -4.89 -11.29
CA GLU A 297 22.40 -5.63 -11.19
C GLU A 297 21.16 -4.74 -11.32
N LEU A 298 21.31 -3.41 -11.27
CA LEU A 298 20.19 -2.49 -11.23
C LEU A 298 19.24 -2.63 -12.44
N ASP A 299 19.82 -2.78 -13.64
CA ASP A 299 19.06 -2.85 -14.89
C ASP A 299 18.40 -4.22 -15.11
N ASN A 300 18.86 -5.26 -14.40
CA ASN A 300 18.24 -6.59 -14.38
C ASN A 300 17.35 -6.80 -13.14
N THR A 301 16.94 -5.72 -12.46
CA THR A 301 16.13 -5.81 -11.25
C THR A 301 14.76 -5.13 -11.46
N TYR A 302 13.68 -5.84 -11.18
CA TYR A 302 12.38 -5.22 -11.00
C TYR A 302 12.32 -4.61 -9.61
N ILE A 303 12.08 -3.31 -9.54
CA ILE A 303 11.94 -2.53 -8.32
C ILE A 303 10.47 -2.15 -8.18
N VAL A 304 9.84 -2.59 -7.10
CA VAL A 304 8.47 -2.22 -6.74
C VAL A 304 8.54 -1.38 -5.47
N TYR A 305 7.94 -0.18 -5.50
CA TYR A 305 7.74 0.64 -4.31
C TYR A 305 6.26 0.73 -3.98
N THR A 306 5.88 0.41 -2.74
CA THR A 306 4.51 0.51 -2.25
C THR A 306 4.44 0.70 -0.73
N ALA A 307 3.22 0.90 -0.21
CA ALA A 307 2.92 0.85 1.22
C ALA A 307 1.91 -0.27 1.50
N ASP A 308 1.81 -0.72 2.74
CA ASP A 308 0.81 -1.72 3.13
C ASP A 308 -0.61 -1.13 3.27
N HIS A 309 -0.74 0.18 3.50
CA HIS A 309 -1.97 1.00 3.41
C HIS A 309 -1.61 2.48 3.45
N GLY A 310 -2.60 3.32 3.14
CA GLY A 310 -2.48 4.77 3.27
C GLY A 310 -2.73 5.26 4.70
N MET A 311 -2.74 6.59 4.87
CA MET A 311 -2.87 7.27 6.17
C MET A 311 -3.65 8.57 6.05
N ALA A 312 -4.48 8.89 7.06
CA ALA A 312 -5.32 10.09 7.03
C ALA A 312 -4.56 11.37 7.42
N ILE A 313 -3.96 11.42 8.56
CA ILE A 313 -3.27 12.56 9.18
C ILE A 313 -4.04 13.88 8.93
N GLY A 314 -5.20 14.00 9.58
CA GLY A 314 -6.09 15.16 9.50
C GLY A 314 -7.08 15.19 8.34
N ARG A 315 -6.90 14.35 7.30
CA ARG A 315 -7.87 14.24 6.20
C ARG A 315 -9.21 13.74 6.72
N HIS A 316 -10.31 14.41 6.36
CA HIS A 316 -11.67 14.15 6.85
C HIS A 316 -11.83 14.15 8.38
N GLY A 317 -10.92 14.81 9.14
CA GLY A 317 -10.91 14.79 10.59
C GLY A 317 -10.46 13.46 11.21
N LEU A 318 -9.83 12.59 10.43
CA LEU A 318 -9.30 11.29 10.83
C LEU A 318 -7.77 11.34 11.00
N GLN A 319 -7.23 10.42 11.77
CA GLN A 319 -5.78 10.35 12.01
C GLN A 319 -5.12 9.18 11.30
N GLY A 320 -5.74 8.04 11.31
CA GLY A 320 -5.09 6.79 10.97
C GLY A 320 -5.60 6.15 9.68
N LYS A 321 -5.71 4.82 9.70
CA LYS A 321 -5.85 3.92 8.57
C LYS A 321 -7.15 3.13 8.55
N GLN A 322 -7.98 3.26 9.58
CA GLN A 322 -9.19 2.46 9.75
C GLN A 322 -10.39 3.14 9.07
N ASN A 323 -10.22 3.49 7.80
CA ASN A 323 -11.27 4.08 6.96
C ASN A 323 -11.07 3.69 5.49
N LEU A 324 -12.05 4.01 4.65
CA LEU A 324 -12.05 3.60 3.24
C LEU A 324 -12.03 4.78 2.26
N TYR A 325 -11.59 5.95 2.69
CA TYR A 325 -11.30 7.07 1.78
C TYR A 325 -10.03 6.81 0.95
N GLU A 326 -9.89 7.49 -0.19
CA GLU A 326 -8.76 7.30 -1.11
C GLU A 326 -7.38 7.49 -0.45
N HIS A 327 -7.26 8.38 0.52
CA HIS A 327 -6.00 8.64 1.22
C HIS A 327 -5.55 7.47 2.13
N THR A 328 -6.43 6.53 2.40
CA THR A 328 -6.15 5.37 3.27
C THR A 328 -6.30 4.04 2.53
N TRP A 329 -7.39 3.91 1.74
CA TRP A 329 -7.67 2.70 1.00
C TRP A 329 -6.70 2.50 -0.17
N ARG A 330 -6.31 3.59 -0.83
CA ARG A 330 -5.31 3.61 -1.90
C ARG A 330 -3.89 3.69 -1.31
N VAL A 331 -2.93 3.10 -2.02
CA VAL A 331 -1.51 3.10 -1.67
C VAL A 331 -0.67 3.65 -2.83
N PRO A 332 0.53 4.20 -2.58
CA PRO A 332 1.47 4.49 -3.65
C PRO A 332 1.92 3.18 -4.29
N PHE A 333 2.12 3.17 -5.61
CA PHE A 333 2.61 2.00 -6.32
C PHE A 333 3.41 2.42 -7.56
N VAL A 334 4.70 2.14 -7.54
CA VAL A 334 5.64 2.45 -8.62
C VAL A 334 6.40 1.19 -8.98
N VAL A 335 6.56 0.92 -10.27
CA VAL A 335 7.34 -0.22 -10.74
C VAL A 335 8.34 0.24 -11.80
N LYS A 336 9.62 -0.09 -11.59
CA LYS A 336 10.70 0.08 -12.56
C LYS A 336 11.33 -1.28 -12.85
N GLY A 337 11.81 -1.51 -14.07
CA GLY A 337 12.55 -2.74 -14.42
C GLY A 337 12.52 -3.06 -15.89
N PRO A 338 13.07 -4.20 -16.28
CA PRO A 338 13.19 -4.61 -17.69
C PRO A 338 11.85 -4.56 -18.44
N GLY A 339 11.83 -3.87 -19.58
CA GLY A 339 10.66 -3.77 -20.46
C GLY A 339 9.55 -2.82 -19.98
N ILE A 340 9.70 -2.16 -18.82
CA ILE A 340 8.76 -1.14 -18.36
C ILE A 340 9.14 0.21 -18.96
N LYS A 341 8.16 0.87 -19.61
CA LYS A 341 8.40 2.17 -20.25
C LYS A 341 8.62 3.26 -19.19
N PRO A 342 9.78 3.95 -19.20
CA PRO A 342 10.03 5.06 -18.29
C PRO A 342 8.99 6.19 -18.41
N GLY A 343 8.67 6.83 -17.28
CA GLY A 343 7.74 7.94 -17.20
C GLY A 343 6.31 7.60 -17.59
N SER A 344 5.95 6.31 -17.63
CA SER A 344 4.61 5.87 -17.96
C SER A 344 3.67 5.87 -16.75
N ARG A 345 2.37 5.84 -17.03
CA ARG A 345 1.32 5.87 -16.03
C ARG A 345 0.13 5.04 -16.46
N ALA A 346 -0.48 4.31 -15.53
CA ALA A 346 -1.67 3.52 -15.79
C ALA A 346 -2.61 3.53 -14.59
N GLN A 347 -3.92 3.35 -14.85
CA GLN A 347 -4.91 3.21 -13.78
C GLN A 347 -4.66 1.94 -12.96
N GLY A 348 -4.30 0.83 -13.58
CA GLY A 348 -3.98 -0.44 -12.95
C GLY A 348 -5.17 -1.15 -12.34
N ASN A 349 -5.89 -0.52 -11.41
CA ASN A 349 -6.93 -1.13 -10.55
C ASN A 349 -6.42 -2.43 -9.92
N VAL A 350 -5.31 -2.33 -9.21
CA VAL A 350 -4.59 -3.44 -8.60
C VAL A 350 -4.86 -3.50 -7.11
N TYR A 351 -4.94 -4.71 -6.56
CA TYR A 351 -4.84 -4.93 -5.13
C TYR A 351 -3.43 -5.33 -4.72
N LEU A 352 -3.06 -5.10 -3.47
CA LEU A 352 -1.79 -5.58 -2.94
C LEU A 352 -1.66 -7.12 -2.97
N LEU A 353 -2.76 -7.86 -2.94
CA LEU A 353 -2.75 -9.31 -3.13
C LEU A 353 -2.28 -9.74 -4.52
N ASP A 354 -2.36 -8.85 -5.52
CA ASP A 354 -1.89 -9.11 -6.89
C ASP A 354 -0.36 -9.18 -6.99
N THR A 355 0.34 -8.79 -5.92
CA THR A 355 1.81 -8.81 -5.83
C THR A 355 2.36 -10.19 -6.18
N LEU A 356 1.85 -11.27 -5.58
CA LEU A 356 2.34 -12.63 -5.82
C LEU A 356 2.23 -13.01 -7.32
N ALA A 357 1.05 -12.85 -7.92
CA ALA A 357 0.84 -13.15 -9.34
C ALA A 357 1.67 -12.24 -10.26
N THR A 358 1.84 -10.97 -9.88
CA THR A 358 2.62 -10.01 -10.66
C THR A 358 4.11 -10.36 -10.67
N LEU A 359 4.69 -10.57 -9.48
CA LEU A 359 6.11 -10.92 -9.36
C LEU A 359 6.42 -12.28 -10.02
N CYS A 360 5.53 -13.27 -9.85
CA CYS A 360 5.63 -14.54 -10.59
C CYS A 360 5.62 -14.29 -12.11
N GLY A 361 4.68 -13.48 -12.61
CA GLY A 361 4.59 -13.17 -14.05
C GLY A 361 5.81 -12.44 -14.59
N LEU A 362 6.43 -11.52 -13.83
CA LEU A 362 7.65 -10.82 -14.18
C LEU A 362 8.85 -11.77 -14.20
N ALA A 363 8.93 -12.69 -13.26
CA ALA A 363 10.00 -13.68 -13.13
C ALA A 363 9.84 -14.91 -14.05
N GLY A 364 8.74 -15.01 -14.83
CA GLY A 364 8.45 -16.18 -15.64
C GLY A 364 8.02 -17.42 -14.82
N ILE A 365 7.56 -17.23 -13.60
CA ILE A 365 7.10 -18.28 -12.67
C ILE A 365 5.59 -18.42 -12.77
N LYS A 366 5.08 -19.66 -12.73
CA LYS A 366 3.63 -19.89 -12.62
C LYS A 366 3.17 -19.62 -11.19
N PRO A 367 2.18 -18.75 -10.96
CA PRO A 367 1.62 -18.54 -9.63
C PRO A 367 0.97 -19.83 -9.09
N PRO A 368 0.93 -20.02 -7.75
CA PRO A 368 0.31 -21.21 -7.15
C PRO A 368 -1.20 -21.22 -7.38
N THR A 369 -1.79 -22.41 -7.35
CA THR A 369 -3.25 -22.61 -7.53
C THR A 369 -4.10 -21.96 -6.45
N THR A 370 -3.53 -21.71 -5.28
CA THR A 370 -4.19 -20.98 -4.18
C THR A 370 -4.30 -19.48 -4.41
N ASN A 371 -3.57 -18.93 -5.39
CA ASN A 371 -3.57 -17.50 -5.68
C ASN A 371 -4.91 -17.04 -6.29
N GLU A 372 -5.47 -15.98 -5.75
CA GLU A 372 -6.68 -15.29 -6.25
C GLU A 372 -6.34 -13.95 -6.93
N GLY A 373 -5.08 -13.55 -6.84
CA GLY A 373 -4.58 -12.31 -7.45
C GLY A 373 -4.46 -12.39 -8.96
N LEU A 374 -4.48 -11.23 -9.59
CA LEU A 374 -4.27 -11.06 -11.02
C LEU A 374 -2.88 -10.46 -11.29
N SER A 375 -2.22 -10.90 -12.35
CA SER A 375 -0.93 -10.33 -12.73
C SER A 375 -1.08 -8.94 -13.34
N LEU A 376 -0.35 -7.96 -12.81
CA LEU A 376 -0.25 -6.60 -13.36
C LEU A 376 0.68 -6.55 -14.59
N LYS A 377 1.39 -7.64 -14.92
CA LYS A 377 2.35 -7.67 -16.05
C LYS A 377 1.78 -7.13 -17.35
N PRO A 378 0.54 -7.42 -17.79
CA PRO A 378 -0.01 -6.83 -19.01
C PRO A 378 -0.05 -5.30 -18.98
N VAL A 379 -0.34 -4.69 -17.84
CA VAL A 379 -0.35 -3.22 -17.67
C VAL A 379 1.09 -2.70 -17.67
N LEU A 380 2.00 -3.33 -16.93
CA LEU A 380 3.41 -2.93 -16.85
C LEU A 380 4.11 -2.99 -18.22
N MET A 381 3.68 -3.90 -19.10
CA MET A 381 4.19 -4.03 -20.47
C MET A 381 3.39 -3.17 -21.48
N GLY A 382 2.51 -2.27 -21.02
CA GLY A 382 1.74 -1.35 -21.87
C GLY A 382 0.65 -2.02 -22.72
N ARG A 383 0.25 -3.26 -22.42
CA ARG A 383 -0.76 -4.03 -23.16
C ARG A 383 -2.18 -3.84 -22.64
N ALA A 384 -2.33 -3.27 -21.46
CA ALA A 384 -3.62 -2.97 -20.82
C ALA A 384 -3.49 -1.71 -19.96
N GLN A 385 -4.62 -1.08 -19.65
CA GLN A 385 -4.68 0.05 -18.68
C GLN A 385 -5.07 -0.40 -17.28
N THR A 386 -5.82 -1.49 -17.17
CA THR A 386 -6.31 -2.03 -15.91
C THR A 386 -6.33 -3.56 -15.95
N ILE A 387 -6.34 -4.20 -14.78
CA ILE A 387 -6.50 -5.66 -14.65
C ILE A 387 -7.88 -6.05 -14.11
N ARG A 388 -8.67 -5.08 -13.62
CA ARG A 388 -10.06 -5.25 -13.19
C ARG A 388 -10.82 -3.94 -13.28
N ASP A 389 -12.15 -4.04 -13.32
CA ASP A 389 -13.05 -2.88 -13.40
C ASP A 389 -13.62 -2.47 -12.03
N THR A 390 -13.68 -3.41 -11.08
CA THR A 390 -14.33 -3.23 -9.78
C THR A 390 -13.35 -3.47 -8.65
N LEU A 391 -13.39 -2.57 -7.66
CA LEU A 391 -12.61 -2.64 -6.43
C LEU A 391 -13.55 -2.69 -5.22
N PHE A 392 -13.23 -3.53 -4.24
CA PHE A 392 -13.97 -3.72 -2.99
C PHE A 392 -13.06 -3.46 -1.80
N GLY A 393 -13.59 -2.80 -0.77
CA GLY A 393 -12.89 -2.53 0.47
C GLY A 393 -13.76 -2.81 1.69
N VAL A 394 -13.14 -3.25 2.78
CA VAL A 394 -13.80 -3.56 4.04
C VAL A 394 -13.01 -3.08 5.24
N TYR A 395 -13.70 -2.55 6.25
CA TYR A 395 -13.12 -2.40 7.58
C TYR A 395 -14.17 -2.68 8.65
N CYS A 396 -13.90 -3.65 9.51
CA CYS A 396 -14.76 -4.03 10.65
C CYS A 396 -13.94 -4.37 11.93
N GLY A 397 -12.75 -3.77 12.05
CA GLY A 397 -11.89 -3.99 13.21
C GLY A 397 -12.33 -3.27 14.49
N GLY A 398 -13.26 -2.32 14.39
CA GLY A 398 -13.86 -1.61 15.52
C GLY A 398 -15.23 -2.18 15.88
N THR A 399 -16.21 -2.01 15.01
CA THR A 399 -17.58 -2.52 15.15
C THR A 399 -17.98 -3.36 13.93
N LYS A 400 -18.97 -4.23 14.10
CA LYS A 400 -19.51 -5.10 13.04
C LYS A 400 -20.94 -4.69 12.72
N PRO A 401 -21.37 -4.78 11.48
CA PRO A 401 -20.64 -5.20 10.27
C PRO A 401 -19.54 -4.25 9.82
N GLY A 402 -19.52 -2.97 10.25
CA GLY A 402 -18.47 -2.00 9.98
C GLY A 402 -18.65 -1.23 8.67
N MET A 403 -17.56 -0.99 7.95
CA MET A 403 -17.57 -0.25 6.69
C MET A 403 -17.37 -1.18 5.50
N ARG A 404 -18.03 -0.83 4.37
CA ARG A 404 -17.81 -1.45 3.06
C ARG A 404 -17.73 -0.38 2.00
N SER A 405 -16.87 -0.59 1.03
CA SER A 405 -16.75 0.28 -0.13
C SER A 405 -16.70 -0.54 -1.42
N VAL A 406 -17.25 0.01 -2.48
CA VAL A 406 -17.06 -0.48 -3.84
C VAL A 406 -16.74 0.69 -4.75
N ARG A 407 -15.83 0.46 -5.71
CA ARG A 407 -15.47 1.41 -6.76
C ARG A 407 -15.57 0.74 -8.13
N ARG A 408 -16.18 1.43 -9.10
CA ARG A 408 -16.15 1.08 -10.52
C ARG A 408 -16.01 2.35 -11.35
N GLY A 409 -14.95 2.40 -12.18
CA GLY A 409 -14.60 3.61 -12.90
C GLY A 409 -14.40 4.79 -11.95
N ASP A 410 -15.09 5.89 -12.21
CA ASP A 410 -15.03 7.10 -11.39
C ASP A 410 -15.98 7.07 -10.18
N TRP A 411 -16.85 6.07 -10.07
CA TRP A 411 -17.85 6.00 -9.02
C TRP A 411 -17.36 5.17 -7.84
N LYS A 412 -17.59 5.71 -6.64
CA LYS A 412 -17.26 5.06 -5.36
C LYS A 412 -18.39 5.22 -4.37
N LEU A 413 -18.79 4.11 -3.77
CA LEU A 413 -19.76 4.03 -2.68
C LEU A 413 -19.05 3.60 -1.40
N ILE A 414 -19.34 4.26 -0.28
CA ILE A 414 -18.93 3.83 1.06
C ILE A 414 -20.18 3.71 1.93
N LYS A 415 -20.35 2.58 2.61
CA LYS A 415 -21.42 2.35 3.58
C LYS A 415 -20.83 2.10 4.96
N TYR A 416 -21.45 2.73 5.95
CA TYR A 416 -21.14 2.60 7.37
C TYR A 416 -22.32 1.98 8.10
N ASP A 417 -22.10 0.85 8.75
CA ASP A 417 -23.04 0.22 9.70
C ASP A 417 -22.23 -0.07 10.97
N VAL A 418 -22.10 0.95 11.80
CA VAL A 418 -21.15 0.98 12.92
C VAL A 418 -21.87 1.36 14.21
N MET A 419 -21.18 1.23 15.34
CA MET A 419 -21.74 1.52 16.66
C MET A 419 -23.04 0.73 16.91
N ASP A 420 -22.98 -0.60 16.64
CA ASP A 420 -24.12 -1.51 16.78
C ASP A 420 -25.39 -1.06 16.05
N GLY A 421 -25.20 -0.45 14.87
CA GLY A 421 -26.26 0.02 14.00
C GLY A 421 -26.85 1.40 14.38
N THR A 422 -26.30 2.07 15.39
CA THR A 422 -26.74 3.45 15.74
C THR A 422 -26.21 4.49 14.75
N VAL A 423 -25.14 4.16 14.02
CA VAL A 423 -24.60 5.02 12.95
C VAL A 423 -24.65 4.26 11.63
N ARG A 424 -25.60 4.63 10.77
CA ARG A 424 -25.78 4.13 9.40
C ARG A 424 -25.68 5.28 8.43
N LYS A 425 -24.65 5.26 7.58
CA LYS A 425 -24.37 6.32 6.60
C LYS A 425 -24.04 5.72 5.25
N THR A 426 -24.39 6.44 4.20
CA THR A 426 -23.99 6.15 2.83
C THR A 426 -23.32 7.38 2.24
N GLN A 427 -22.18 7.17 1.59
CA GLN A 427 -21.49 8.19 0.82
C GLN A 427 -21.33 7.69 -0.62
N LEU A 428 -21.62 8.56 -1.58
CA LEU A 428 -21.44 8.30 -3.00
C LEU A 428 -20.63 9.44 -3.61
N PHE A 429 -19.52 9.09 -4.25
CA PHE A 429 -18.62 10.04 -4.89
C PHE A 429 -18.43 9.73 -6.37
N ASN A 430 -18.36 10.78 -7.18
CA ASN A 430 -17.72 10.73 -8.50
C ASN A 430 -16.29 11.26 -8.34
N LEU A 431 -15.31 10.37 -8.38
CA LEU A 431 -13.90 10.71 -8.11
C LEU A 431 -13.26 11.56 -9.21
N LYS A 432 -13.84 11.62 -10.41
CA LYS A 432 -13.42 12.55 -11.46
C LYS A 432 -13.75 14.00 -11.10
N GLU A 433 -14.96 14.21 -10.57
CA GLU A 433 -15.46 15.53 -10.17
C GLU A 433 -15.04 15.91 -8.76
N ASN A 434 -14.81 14.91 -7.89
CA ASN A 434 -14.46 15.08 -6.49
C ASN A 434 -13.35 14.09 -6.06
N PRO A 435 -12.12 14.24 -6.57
CA PRO A 435 -11.01 13.31 -6.30
C PRO A 435 -10.54 13.32 -4.84
N ASN A 436 -10.92 14.34 -4.07
CA ASN A 436 -10.59 14.46 -2.65
C ASN A 436 -11.73 14.02 -1.73
N GLU A 437 -12.81 13.48 -2.29
CA GLU A 437 -13.98 12.98 -1.54
C GLU A 437 -14.56 14.03 -0.58
N PHE A 438 -14.59 15.32 -1.01
CA PHE A 438 -15.15 16.39 -0.20
C PHE A 438 -16.59 16.07 0.19
N ILE A 439 -16.92 16.34 1.45
CA ILE A 439 -18.26 16.27 2.05
C ILE A 439 -18.71 17.68 2.45
N ARG A 440 -19.97 17.81 2.88
CA ARG A 440 -20.61 19.11 3.17
C ARG A 440 -19.80 19.95 4.14
N GLU A 441 -19.18 19.33 5.13
CA GLU A 441 -18.43 19.97 6.21
C GLU A 441 -17.16 20.68 5.74
N HIS A 442 -16.62 20.29 4.60
CA HIS A 442 -15.49 21.01 3.97
C HIS A 442 -15.90 22.38 3.40
N HIS A 443 -17.21 22.60 3.22
CA HIS A 443 -17.73 23.82 2.65
C HIS A 443 -17.72 24.94 3.68
N GLY A 444 -16.86 25.90 3.53
CA GLY A 444 -16.75 27.05 4.45
C GLY A 444 -15.52 27.04 5.37
N LEU A 445 -14.85 25.89 5.51
CA LEU A 445 -13.63 25.83 6.34
C LEU A 445 -12.39 26.38 5.68
N ARG A 446 -12.39 26.66 4.36
CA ARG A 446 -11.19 27.13 3.65
C ARG A 446 -11.43 28.27 2.70
N LYS A 447 -10.58 29.31 2.87
CA LYS A 447 -10.52 30.46 1.94
C LYS A 447 -9.97 30.08 0.56
N PHE A 448 -9.21 28.98 0.44
CA PHE A 448 -8.39 28.66 -0.74
C PHE A 448 -8.96 27.54 -1.64
N VAL A 449 -9.87 26.72 -1.13
CA VAL A 449 -10.49 25.65 -1.90
C VAL A 449 -11.97 25.65 -1.62
N LYS A 450 -12.76 25.98 -2.64
CA LYS A 450 -14.22 25.85 -2.58
C LYS A 450 -14.58 24.56 -3.30
N PRO A 451 -14.94 23.47 -2.57
CA PRO A 451 -15.42 22.27 -3.22
C PRO A 451 -16.63 22.60 -4.08
N ASN A 452 -16.74 21.94 -5.24
CA ASN A 452 -17.95 22.04 -6.06
C ASN A 452 -19.14 21.49 -5.23
N ARG A 453 -20.09 22.35 -4.89
CA ARG A 453 -21.28 21.99 -4.08
C ARG A 453 -22.08 20.86 -4.70
N ASN A 454 -22.08 20.77 -6.03
CA ASN A 454 -22.84 19.76 -6.77
C ASN A 454 -22.12 18.41 -6.86
N ALA A 455 -20.86 18.33 -6.43
CA ALA A 455 -20.03 17.12 -6.48
C ALA A 455 -19.62 16.61 -5.09
N LEU A 456 -20.19 17.13 -4.00
CA LEU A 456 -20.00 16.62 -2.64
C LEU A 456 -20.59 15.21 -2.51
N ASN A 457 -20.73 14.68 -1.30
CA ASN A 457 -21.42 13.40 -1.12
C ASN A 457 -22.78 13.42 -1.84
N LEU A 458 -22.95 12.54 -2.84
CA LEU A 458 -24.11 12.48 -3.72
C LEU A 458 -25.18 11.47 -3.28
N ALA A 459 -24.96 10.76 -2.17
CA ALA A 459 -25.81 9.65 -1.74
C ALA A 459 -27.29 10.05 -1.52
N ASP A 460 -27.52 11.27 -1.05
CA ASP A 460 -28.88 11.79 -0.74
C ASP A 460 -29.42 12.72 -1.84
N ASN A 461 -28.71 12.84 -2.97
CA ASN A 461 -29.17 13.66 -4.08
C ASN A 461 -30.06 12.82 -5.04
N PRO A 462 -31.34 13.18 -5.20
CA PRO A 462 -32.31 12.42 -6.01
C PRO A 462 -31.85 12.20 -7.47
N LYS A 463 -31.05 13.11 -8.02
CA LYS A 463 -30.50 12.98 -9.39
C LYS A 463 -29.56 11.77 -9.56
N PHE A 464 -29.02 11.24 -8.48
CA PHE A 464 -28.10 10.11 -8.47
C PHE A 464 -28.68 8.86 -7.79
N ALA A 465 -30.01 8.81 -7.58
CA ALA A 465 -30.69 7.68 -6.95
C ALA A 465 -30.42 6.36 -7.68
N ASP A 466 -30.55 6.36 -9.02
CA ASP A 466 -30.28 5.17 -9.83
C ASP A 466 -28.80 4.75 -9.77
N LYS A 467 -27.87 5.72 -9.80
CA LYS A 467 -26.44 5.42 -9.65
C LYS A 467 -26.12 4.88 -8.24
N ARG A 468 -26.74 5.41 -7.22
CA ARG A 468 -26.60 4.87 -5.86
C ARG A 468 -27.08 3.42 -5.79
N LYS A 469 -28.26 3.12 -6.33
CA LYS A 469 -28.82 1.77 -6.40
C LYS A 469 -27.90 0.81 -7.16
N GLU A 470 -27.41 1.20 -8.34
CA GLU A 470 -26.42 0.41 -9.12
C GLU A 470 -25.19 0.06 -8.27
N MET A 471 -24.64 1.03 -7.54
CA MET A 471 -23.45 0.83 -6.73
C MET A 471 -23.73 0.00 -5.47
N GLU A 472 -24.92 0.08 -4.89
CA GLU A 472 -25.35 -0.77 -3.78
C GLU A 472 -25.54 -2.24 -4.20
N GLU A 473 -26.12 -2.47 -5.38
CA GLU A 473 -26.22 -3.82 -5.99
C GLU A 473 -24.83 -4.40 -6.30
N LEU A 474 -23.93 -3.57 -6.83
CA LEU A 474 -22.55 -3.96 -7.08
C LEU A 474 -21.82 -4.31 -5.78
N LEU A 475 -22.00 -3.52 -4.72
CA LEU A 475 -21.43 -3.80 -3.42
C LEU A 475 -21.89 -5.16 -2.88
N LEU A 476 -23.20 -5.45 -2.94
CA LEU A 476 -23.76 -6.73 -2.51
C LEU A 476 -23.19 -7.90 -3.32
N LYS A 477 -23.05 -7.73 -4.65
CA LYS A 477 -22.43 -8.74 -5.53
C LYS A 477 -20.99 -9.04 -5.11
N GLU A 478 -20.18 -8.02 -4.84
CA GLU A 478 -18.78 -8.20 -4.42
C GLU A 478 -18.68 -8.82 -3.01
N MET A 479 -19.54 -8.44 -2.07
CA MET A 479 -19.60 -9.07 -0.74
C MET A 479 -19.88 -10.58 -0.86
N ARG A 480 -20.86 -10.98 -1.69
CA ARG A 480 -21.17 -12.40 -1.93
C ARG A 480 -20.02 -13.14 -2.61
N ARG A 481 -19.43 -12.55 -3.67
CA ARG A 481 -18.30 -13.13 -4.40
C ARG A 481 -17.10 -13.40 -3.51
N LEU A 482 -16.87 -12.53 -2.54
CA LEU A 482 -15.73 -12.59 -1.61
C LEU A 482 -16.03 -13.34 -0.31
N ASN A 483 -17.20 -13.96 -0.18
CA ASN A 483 -17.64 -14.66 1.04
C ASN A 483 -17.61 -13.76 2.28
N ASP A 484 -18.01 -12.48 2.13
CA ASP A 484 -18.11 -11.56 3.28
C ASP A 484 -19.09 -12.14 4.32
N PRO A 485 -18.66 -12.40 5.55
CA PRO A 485 -19.49 -13.06 6.56
C PRO A 485 -20.54 -12.12 7.19
N HIS A 486 -20.55 -10.85 6.79
CA HIS A 486 -21.44 -9.84 7.36
C HIS A 486 -22.44 -9.32 6.32
N ARG A 487 -23.54 -8.78 6.81
CA ARG A 487 -24.60 -8.12 6.05
C ARG A 487 -24.80 -6.72 6.59
N LEU A 488 -24.99 -5.76 5.69
CA LEU A 488 -25.39 -4.39 6.05
C LEU A 488 -26.91 -4.31 6.27
N TRP A 489 -27.38 -3.25 6.94
CA TRP A 489 -28.77 -3.07 7.41
C TRP A 489 -29.84 -3.10 6.31
N ASP A 490 -29.49 -2.64 5.11
CA ASP A 490 -30.39 -2.46 3.98
C ASP A 490 -30.23 -3.56 2.90
N GLN A 491 -29.45 -4.58 3.17
CA GLN A 491 -29.31 -5.73 2.28
C GLN A 491 -30.34 -6.82 2.57
N PRO A 492 -30.75 -7.61 1.58
CA PRO A 492 -31.70 -8.72 1.76
C PRO A 492 -31.27 -9.66 2.87
N LYS A 493 -32.23 -10.17 3.65
CA LYS A 493 -31.99 -11.35 4.50
C LYS A 493 -31.84 -12.54 3.57
N ASN A 494 -30.78 -13.30 3.75
CA ASN A 494 -30.60 -14.58 3.03
C ASN A 494 -31.63 -15.58 3.49
#